data_ceae0939f57782240ccb40d44a4f5ab1
#
_entry.id   ceae0939f57782240ccb40d44a4f5ab1
#
_cell.length_a   1.000
_cell.length_b   1.000
_cell.length_c   1.000
_cell.angle_alpha   90.00
_cell.angle_beta   90.00
_cell.angle_gamma   90.00
#
_symmetry.space_group_name_H-M   'P 1'
#
loop_
_entity.id
_entity.type
_entity.pdbx_description
1 polymer ?
#
loop_
_entity_poly.entity_id
_entity_poly.type
_entity_poly.pdbx_seq_one_letter_code
_entity_poly.pdbx_strand_id
1 'polypeptide(L)'
;MNQLNEPLELIENITSLASVVLSGRRRNYSVDHERIDIRPVALKNGLAYQMTYTDGKKMTTKNFEAGELDFAALLNSGYANITIRHKDGEFQARFTKKDELLVTRLGGSFEADTSHDRVKSRLLKSTNSYLVHVGISDSDGVIKPSMMSKYKQIEEFLRLVTPDIKGLGGVPKIVDCGAGSGYLTFALHQYLHQEGIDAEVIGVDSNPEFEEKNSEIARKLGIEKSARFITSKIV
;
A
#
# COMPACT_ATOMS: atom_id res chain seq x y z
N MET A 1 20.42 -31.16 7.36
CA MET A 1 20.25 -29.78 7.92
C MET A 1 18.84 -29.36 7.66
N ASN A 2 18.15 -28.85 8.68
CA ASN A 2 16.76 -28.37 8.49
C ASN A 2 16.80 -27.13 7.60
N GLN A 3 16.16 -27.16 6.44
CA GLN A 3 16.19 -26.07 5.44
C GLN A 3 15.60 -24.73 5.95
N LEU A 4 14.99 -24.77 7.14
CA LEU A 4 14.41 -23.60 7.79
C LEU A 4 15.30 -22.98 8.90
N ASN A 5 16.52 -23.49 9.13
CA ASN A 5 17.40 -22.92 10.15
C ASN A 5 17.83 -21.47 9.80
N GLU A 6 18.22 -21.23 8.55
CA GLU A 6 18.64 -19.89 8.12
C GLU A 6 17.48 -18.86 8.21
N PRO A 7 16.26 -19.13 7.67
CA PRO A 7 15.12 -18.23 7.90
C PRO A 7 14.84 -17.98 9.39
N LEU A 8 15.00 -18.97 10.24
CA LEU A 8 14.79 -18.82 11.67
C LEU A 8 15.79 -17.83 12.29
N GLU A 9 17.09 -18.00 12.01
CA GLU A 9 18.15 -17.10 12.48
C GLU A 9 17.94 -15.66 12.00
N LEU A 10 17.52 -15.47 10.74
CA LEU A 10 17.22 -14.16 10.18
C LEU A 10 16.06 -13.45 10.89
N ILE A 11 15.01 -14.20 11.28
CA ILE A 11 13.84 -13.63 11.96
C ILE A 11 14.18 -13.32 13.43
N GLU A 12 14.90 -14.19 14.11
CA GLU A 12 15.28 -14.03 15.51
C GLU A 12 16.23 -12.85 15.72
N ASN A 13 17.00 -12.47 14.71
CA ASN A 13 17.82 -11.27 14.76
C ASN A 13 16.98 -10.00 14.49
N ILE A 14 16.17 -9.61 15.49
CA ILE A 14 15.23 -8.48 15.41
C ILE A 14 15.90 -7.15 15.03
N THR A 15 17.18 -6.96 15.37
CA THR A 15 17.90 -5.70 15.12
C THR A 15 18.29 -5.51 13.65
N SER A 16 18.42 -6.59 12.89
CA SER A 16 18.69 -6.55 11.45
C SER A 16 17.47 -6.90 10.60
N LEU A 17 16.39 -7.33 11.22
CA LEU A 17 15.14 -7.66 10.55
C LEU A 17 14.41 -6.38 10.10
N ALA A 18 14.00 -6.32 8.84
CA ALA A 18 13.08 -5.29 8.35
C ALA A 18 11.64 -5.76 8.31
N SER A 19 11.38 -6.96 7.77
CA SER A 19 10.04 -7.55 7.75
C SER A 19 10.05 -9.04 7.42
N VAL A 20 8.98 -9.73 7.82
CA VAL A 20 8.65 -11.10 7.37
C VAL A 20 7.24 -11.10 6.82
N VAL A 21 7.03 -11.82 5.73
CA VAL A 21 5.71 -12.06 5.16
C VAL A 21 5.51 -13.55 4.97
N LEU A 22 4.45 -14.08 5.54
CA LEU A 22 3.98 -15.45 5.33
C LEU A 22 2.67 -15.38 4.55
N SER A 23 2.55 -16.13 3.45
CA SER A 23 1.35 -16.08 2.60
C SER A 23 1.15 -17.36 1.79
N GLY A 24 -0.06 -17.49 1.26
CA GLY A 24 -0.46 -18.68 0.53
C GLY A 24 -0.52 -19.91 1.43
N ARG A 25 -1.17 -20.96 0.98
CA ARG A 25 -1.36 -22.19 1.75
C ARG A 25 -0.67 -23.37 1.05
N ARG A 26 0.11 -24.15 1.79
CA ARG A 26 0.65 -25.44 1.30
C ARG A 26 -0.48 -26.44 1.09
N ARG A 27 -0.30 -27.33 0.14
CA ARG A 27 -1.26 -28.43 -0.10
C ARG A 27 -1.34 -29.29 1.15
N ASN A 28 -2.54 -29.67 1.55
CA ASN A 28 -2.82 -30.50 2.75
C ASN A 28 -2.57 -29.82 4.11
N TYR A 29 -2.33 -28.52 4.15
CA TYR A 29 -2.26 -27.74 5.39
C TYR A 29 -3.50 -26.88 5.55
N SER A 30 -3.81 -26.51 6.78
CA SER A 30 -4.78 -25.50 7.14
C SER A 30 -4.04 -24.29 7.71
N VAL A 31 -4.45 -23.08 7.34
CA VAL A 31 -3.91 -21.84 7.91
C VAL A 31 -5.08 -20.98 8.38
N ASP A 32 -4.95 -20.36 9.54
CA ASP A 32 -6.02 -19.57 10.15
C ASP A 32 -6.18 -18.20 9.48
N HIS A 33 -5.11 -17.71 8.83
CA HIS A 33 -5.05 -16.41 8.18
C HIS A 33 -4.45 -16.56 6.78
N GLU A 34 -4.96 -15.79 5.81
CA GLU A 34 -4.42 -15.79 4.45
C GLU A 34 -2.99 -15.25 4.38
N ARG A 35 -2.67 -14.34 5.31
CA ARG A 35 -1.36 -13.68 5.36
C ARG A 35 -1.03 -13.25 6.78
N ILE A 36 0.26 -13.36 7.12
CA ILE A 36 0.87 -12.78 8.32
C ILE A 36 2.02 -11.87 7.89
N ASP A 37 1.99 -10.63 8.35
CA ASP A 37 3.09 -9.67 8.23
C ASP A 37 3.71 -9.46 9.60
N ILE A 38 5.05 -9.59 9.72
CA ILE A 38 5.79 -9.40 10.95
C ILE A 38 6.84 -8.32 10.72
N ARG A 39 7.00 -7.42 11.67
CA ARG A 39 8.06 -6.41 11.66
C ARG A 39 8.55 -6.08 13.06
N PRO A 40 9.77 -5.60 13.22
CA PRO A 40 10.21 -5.01 14.48
C PRO A 40 9.44 -3.71 14.75
N VAL A 41 9.18 -3.44 16.02
CA VAL A 41 8.54 -2.21 16.50
C VAL A 41 9.21 -1.78 17.81
N ALA A 42 9.46 -0.47 17.95
CA ALA A 42 9.97 0.08 19.20
C ALA A 42 8.80 0.30 20.18
N LEU A 43 8.84 -0.38 21.30
CA LEU A 43 7.92 -0.19 22.42
C LEU A 43 8.68 0.43 23.61
N LYS A 44 7.97 0.78 24.69
CA LYS A 44 8.57 1.37 25.89
C LYS A 44 9.66 0.47 26.51
N ASN A 45 9.53 -0.85 26.38
CA ASN A 45 10.43 -1.85 26.94
C ASN A 45 11.52 -2.32 25.98
N GLY A 46 11.63 -1.75 24.77
CA GLY A 46 12.61 -2.15 23.76
C GLY A 46 11.97 -2.58 22.44
N LEU A 47 12.74 -3.29 21.61
CA LEU A 47 12.25 -3.84 20.36
C LEU A 47 11.35 -5.06 20.61
N ALA A 48 10.23 -5.11 19.92
CA ALA A 48 9.26 -6.20 19.93
C ALA A 48 8.87 -6.57 18.49
N TYR A 49 8.19 -7.69 18.32
CA TYR A 49 7.62 -8.09 17.04
C TYR A 49 6.16 -7.64 16.96
N GLN A 50 5.83 -6.86 15.95
CA GLN A 50 4.45 -6.58 15.60
C GLN A 50 3.99 -7.55 14.51
N MET A 51 2.95 -8.33 14.80
CA MET A 51 2.34 -9.26 13.86
C MET A 51 0.97 -8.76 13.43
N THR A 52 0.77 -8.67 12.11
CA THR A 52 -0.52 -8.34 11.51
C THR A 52 -1.06 -9.54 10.76
N TYR A 53 -2.22 -10.01 11.18
CA TYR A 53 -2.94 -11.14 10.61
C TYR A 53 -4.04 -10.65 9.68
N THR A 54 -4.14 -11.23 8.50
CA THR A 54 -5.17 -10.88 7.50
C THR A 54 -5.92 -12.12 7.04
N ASP A 55 -7.25 -12.07 7.07
CA ASP A 55 -8.14 -13.10 6.53
C ASP A 55 -8.81 -12.68 5.20
N GLY A 56 -8.24 -11.68 4.52
CA GLY A 56 -8.76 -11.08 3.31
C GLY A 56 -9.84 -9.99 3.55
N LYS A 57 -10.50 -9.99 4.71
CA LYS A 57 -11.54 -9.02 5.06
C LYS A 57 -11.17 -8.18 6.30
N LYS A 58 -10.60 -8.82 7.29
CA LYS A 58 -10.25 -8.21 8.57
C LYS A 58 -8.75 -8.28 8.81
N MET A 59 -8.20 -7.25 9.41
CA MET A 59 -6.83 -7.20 9.88
C MET A 59 -6.80 -7.09 11.41
N THR A 60 -5.98 -7.92 12.04
CA THR A 60 -5.75 -7.89 13.49
C THR A 60 -4.26 -7.75 13.74
N THR A 61 -3.86 -6.81 14.58
CA THR A 61 -2.45 -6.57 14.91
C THR A 61 -2.22 -6.84 16.39
N LYS A 62 -1.14 -7.56 16.71
CA LYS A 62 -0.66 -7.84 18.07
C LYS A 62 0.85 -7.61 18.15
N ASN A 63 1.31 -7.20 19.31
CA ASN A 63 2.75 -7.08 19.61
C ASN A 63 3.17 -8.21 20.53
N PHE A 64 4.39 -8.71 20.33
CA PHE A 64 4.99 -9.78 21.11
C PHE A 64 6.42 -9.41 21.49
N GLU A 65 6.82 -9.64 22.71
CA GLU A 65 8.21 -9.45 23.14
C GLU A 65 9.14 -10.51 22.50
N ALA A 66 10.43 -10.19 22.44
CA ALA A 66 11.41 -11.16 21.96
C ALA A 66 11.39 -12.41 22.85
N GLY A 67 11.21 -13.58 22.25
CA GLY A 67 11.11 -14.87 22.97
C GLY A 67 9.68 -15.35 23.26
N GLU A 68 8.64 -14.51 23.05
CA GLU A 68 7.24 -14.96 23.19
C GLU A 68 6.74 -15.76 21.97
N LEU A 69 7.43 -15.64 20.83
CA LEU A 69 7.02 -16.28 19.58
C LEU A 69 7.87 -17.50 19.27
N ASP A 70 7.22 -18.62 19.02
CA ASP A 70 7.84 -19.79 18.41
C ASP A 70 7.88 -19.64 16.89
N PHE A 71 8.97 -19.02 16.39
CA PHE A 71 9.16 -18.84 14.96
C PHE A 71 9.37 -20.15 14.21
N ALA A 72 9.90 -21.17 14.85
CA ALA A 72 10.04 -22.48 14.24
C ALA A 72 8.67 -23.11 13.96
N ALA A 73 7.75 -23.05 14.92
CA ALA A 73 6.37 -23.48 14.73
C ALA A 73 5.67 -22.62 13.66
N LEU A 74 5.89 -21.31 13.67
CA LEU A 74 5.29 -20.40 12.72
C LEU A 74 5.74 -20.66 11.27
N LEU A 75 7.04 -20.89 11.03
CA LEU A 75 7.57 -21.22 9.70
C LEU A 75 7.05 -22.58 9.19
N ASN A 76 6.72 -23.50 10.10
CA ASN A 76 6.14 -24.81 9.80
C ASN A 76 4.61 -24.82 9.78
N SER A 77 3.93 -23.71 10.02
CA SER A 77 2.47 -23.64 10.18
C SER A 77 1.65 -23.81 8.89
N GLY A 78 2.31 -24.08 7.75
CA GLY A 78 1.61 -24.44 6.51
C GLY A 78 1.51 -23.31 5.47
N TYR A 79 2.20 -22.19 5.64
CA TYR A 79 2.34 -21.17 4.62
C TYR A 79 3.24 -21.63 3.48
N ALA A 80 2.83 -21.34 2.25
CA ALA A 80 3.55 -21.74 1.04
C ALA A 80 4.69 -20.80 0.69
N ASN A 81 4.59 -19.53 1.03
CA ASN A 81 5.56 -18.50 0.68
C ASN A 81 6.02 -17.78 1.95
N ILE A 82 7.34 -17.64 2.07
CA ILE A 82 8.01 -16.93 3.15
C ILE A 82 8.93 -15.90 2.50
N THR A 83 8.79 -14.64 2.85
CA THR A 83 9.70 -13.57 2.43
C THR A 83 10.24 -12.88 3.67
N ILE A 84 11.56 -12.83 3.81
CA ILE A 84 12.24 -12.17 4.92
C ILE A 84 13.12 -11.09 4.34
N ARG A 85 12.94 -9.85 4.79
CA ARG A 85 13.78 -8.70 4.46
C ARG A 85 14.61 -8.32 5.67
N HIS A 86 15.90 -8.16 5.46
CA HIS A 86 16.84 -7.75 6.49
C HIS A 86 17.89 -6.79 5.89
N LYS A 87 18.74 -6.21 6.76
CA LYS A 87 19.70 -5.19 6.33
C LYS A 87 20.66 -5.66 5.22
N ASP A 88 20.91 -6.96 5.09
CA ASP A 88 21.89 -7.51 4.14
C ASP A 88 21.22 -8.14 2.90
N GLY A 89 19.89 -8.07 2.76
CA GLY A 89 19.20 -8.61 1.59
C GLY A 89 17.79 -9.13 1.84
N GLU A 90 17.27 -9.86 0.87
CA GLU A 90 15.97 -10.52 0.94
C GLU A 90 16.13 -12.03 0.75
N PHE A 91 15.53 -12.79 1.67
CA PHE A 91 15.40 -14.23 1.62
C PHE A 91 13.96 -14.58 1.22
N GLN A 92 13.82 -15.37 0.16
CA GLN A 92 12.54 -15.89 -0.28
C GLN A 92 12.56 -17.41 -0.24
N ALA A 93 11.55 -18.01 0.39
CA ALA A 93 11.34 -19.44 0.38
C ALA A 93 9.93 -19.76 -0.09
N ARG A 94 9.81 -20.78 -0.93
CA ARG A 94 8.54 -21.23 -1.47
C ARG A 94 8.45 -22.75 -1.43
N PHE A 95 7.37 -23.27 -0.86
CA PHE A 95 7.05 -24.69 -0.95
C PHE A 95 6.35 -25.03 -2.26
N THR A 96 6.87 -26.02 -2.98
CA THR A 96 6.26 -26.54 -4.21
C THR A 96 5.02 -27.38 -3.90
N LYS A 97 4.27 -27.79 -4.93
CA LYS A 97 3.15 -28.74 -4.78
C LYS A 97 3.56 -30.11 -4.23
N LYS A 98 4.86 -30.46 -4.33
CA LYS A 98 5.45 -31.70 -3.78
C LYS A 98 6.03 -31.49 -2.38
N ASP A 99 5.79 -30.31 -1.77
CA ASP A 99 6.30 -29.95 -0.44
C ASP A 99 7.83 -29.79 -0.36
N GLU A 100 8.48 -29.55 -1.51
CA GLU A 100 9.90 -29.23 -1.59
C GLU A 100 10.10 -27.72 -1.38
N LEU A 101 11.11 -27.35 -0.60
CA LEU A 101 11.44 -25.95 -0.34
C LEU A 101 12.39 -25.42 -1.41
N LEU A 102 11.97 -24.39 -2.13
CA LEU A 102 12.81 -23.60 -3.02
C LEU A 102 13.23 -22.31 -2.33
N VAL A 103 14.51 -22.01 -2.34
CA VAL A 103 15.09 -20.84 -1.68
C VAL A 103 15.76 -19.94 -2.72
N THR A 104 15.50 -18.64 -2.64
CA THR A 104 16.14 -17.60 -3.42
C THR A 104 16.66 -16.51 -2.49
N ARG A 105 17.89 -16.06 -2.70
CA ARG A 105 18.49 -14.92 -1.99
C ARG A 105 18.70 -13.79 -2.97
N LEU A 106 18.21 -12.62 -2.60
CA LEU A 106 18.34 -11.40 -3.40
C LEU A 106 19.18 -10.40 -2.61
N GLY A 107 20.07 -9.72 -3.31
CA GLY A 107 20.79 -8.58 -2.74
C GLY A 107 19.86 -7.41 -2.46
N GLY A 108 20.34 -6.48 -1.70
CA GLY A 108 19.59 -5.28 -1.29
C GLY A 108 19.90 -4.93 0.15
N SER A 109 19.41 -3.78 0.60
CA SER A 109 19.46 -3.40 2.00
C SER A 109 18.08 -2.89 2.40
N PHE A 110 17.53 -3.45 3.46
CA PHE A 110 16.20 -3.12 3.95
C PHE A 110 16.30 -2.69 5.41
N GLU A 111 15.95 -1.45 5.67
CA GLU A 111 15.90 -0.92 7.02
C GLU A 111 14.51 -1.13 7.65
N ALA A 112 14.52 -1.43 8.94
CA ALA A 112 13.29 -1.56 9.70
C ALA A 112 12.70 -0.18 9.99
N ASP A 113 11.45 0.05 9.60
CA ASP A 113 10.65 1.10 10.20
C ASP A 113 10.08 0.57 11.53
N THR A 114 10.77 0.90 12.62
CA THR A 114 10.41 0.46 13.99
C THR A 114 9.36 1.36 14.65
N SER A 115 8.83 2.38 13.96
CA SER A 115 7.80 3.25 14.52
C SER A 115 6.57 2.46 14.93
N HIS A 116 6.07 2.69 16.16
CA HIS A 116 4.88 2.02 16.70
C HIS A 116 3.65 2.38 15.86
N ASP A 117 3.45 3.66 15.61
CA ASP A 117 2.45 4.17 14.65
C ASP A 117 3.13 4.36 13.30
N ARG A 118 3.08 3.33 12.48
CA ARG A 118 3.48 3.47 11.10
C ARG A 118 2.52 4.44 10.42
N VAL A 119 2.88 5.70 10.41
CA VAL A 119 2.27 6.66 9.50
C VAL A 119 2.64 6.17 8.11
N LYS A 120 1.71 5.43 7.47
CA LYS A 120 1.86 5.11 6.05
C LYS A 120 2.14 6.44 5.38
N SER A 121 3.33 6.59 4.78
CA SER A 121 3.63 7.76 3.97
C SER A 121 2.50 7.89 2.94
N ARG A 122 1.60 8.82 3.22
CA ARG A 122 0.47 9.09 2.35
C ARG A 122 0.98 9.87 1.17
N LEU A 123 0.62 9.46 -0.02
CA LEU A 123 0.97 10.17 -1.25
C LEU A 123 0.29 11.53 -1.29
N LEU A 124 -0.96 11.59 -0.83
CA LEU A 124 -1.68 12.84 -0.62
C LEU A 124 -2.01 13.02 0.86
N LYS A 125 -1.71 14.18 1.41
CA LYS A 125 -2.09 14.54 2.79
C LYS A 125 -3.60 14.61 2.91
N SER A 126 -4.16 14.14 4.03
CA SER A 126 -5.60 14.23 4.32
C SER A 126 -6.13 15.67 4.36
N THR A 127 -5.25 16.64 4.61
CA THR A 127 -5.53 18.08 4.57
C THR A 127 -5.53 18.68 3.17
N ASN A 128 -5.31 17.88 2.11
CA ASN A 128 -5.38 18.42 0.75
C ASN A 128 -6.80 18.93 0.45
N SER A 129 -6.90 20.17 0.01
CA SER A 129 -8.17 20.87 -0.18
C SER A 129 -9.14 20.14 -1.12
N TYR A 130 -8.63 19.42 -2.12
CA TYR A 130 -9.52 18.68 -3.00
C TYR A 130 -10.33 17.61 -2.27
N LEU A 131 -9.76 16.95 -1.24
CA LEU A 131 -10.45 15.92 -0.45
C LEU A 131 -11.66 16.48 0.30
N VAL A 132 -11.59 17.75 0.71
CA VAL A 132 -12.73 18.47 1.28
C VAL A 132 -13.81 18.71 0.21
N HIS A 133 -13.41 19.23 -0.97
CA HIS A 133 -14.34 19.57 -2.04
C HIS A 133 -15.05 18.34 -2.64
N VAL A 134 -14.38 17.20 -2.71
CA VAL A 134 -15.00 15.94 -3.15
C VAL A 134 -15.70 15.19 -2.00
N GLY A 135 -15.68 15.73 -0.78
CA GLY A 135 -16.42 15.21 0.37
C GLY A 135 -15.79 14.01 1.07
N ILE A 136 -14.50 13.74 0.85
CA ILE A 136 -13.74 12.64 1.49
C ILE A 136 -13.28 13.03 2.89
N SER A 137 -12.78 14.26 3.08
CA SER A 137 -12.45 14.81 4.40
C SER A 137 -13.47 15.86 4.83
N ASP A 138 -13.43 16.20 6.11
CA ASP A 138 -14.11 17.38 6.65
C ASP A 138 -13.25 18.66 6.48
N SER A 139 -13.72 19.78 7.00
CA SER A 139 -13.03 21.07 6.95
C SER A 139 -11.68 21.07 7.67
N ASP A 140 -11.53 20.21 8.67
CA ASP A 140 -10.31 20.09 9.48
C ASP A 140 -9.28 19.10 8.87
N GLY A 141 -9.62 18.53 7.70
CA GLY A 141 -8.77 17.57 6.99
C GLY A 141 -8.83 16.16 7.55
N VAL A 142 -9.83 15.84 8.38
CA VAL A 142 -10.03 14.49 8.91
C VAL A 142 -10.82 13.66 7.91
N ILE A 143 -10.30 12.50 7.53
CA ILE A 143 -11.01 11.59 6.61
C ILE A 143 -12.25 11.04 7.28
N LYS A 144 -13.40 11.24 6.64
CA LYS A 144 -14.69 10.72 7.13
C LYS A 144 -14.64 9.19 7.19
N PRO A 145 -15.11 8.55 8.28
CA PRO A 145 -15.09 7.09 8.43
C PRO A 145 -15.73 6.35 7.24
N SER A 146 -16.85 6.85 6.72
CA SER A 146 -17.55 6.31 5.55
C SER A 146 -16.76 6.42 4.24
N MET A 147 -15.78 7.32 4.16
CA MET A 147 -14.96 7.58 2.98
C MET A 147 -13.56 6.97 3.06
N MET A 148 -13.22 6.28 4.15
CA MET A 148 -11.90 5.68 4.34
C MET A 148 -11.54 4.67 3.24
N SER A 149 -12.50 3.88 2.77
CA SER A 149 -12.28 2.94 1.67
C SER A 149 -11.94 3.67 0.37
N LYS A 150 -12.63 4.78 0.08
CA LYS A 150 -12.37 5.63 -1.09
C LYS A 150 -11.00 6.29 -1.03
N TYR A 151 -10.60 6.77 0.16
CA TYR A 151 -9.28 7.34 0.36
C TYR A 151 -8.16 6.31 0.15
N LYS A 152 -8.35 5.06 0.63
CA LYS A 152 -7.40 3.97 0.36
C LYS A 152 -7.32 3.62 -1.13
N GLN A 153 -8.44 3.64 -1.84
CA GLN A 153 -8.49 3.43 -3.30
C GLN A 153 -7.67 4.49 -4.06
N ILE A 154 -7.77 5.76 -3.66
CA ILE A 154 -6.98 6.86 -4.22
C ILE A 154 -5.49 6.61 -4.02
N GLU A 155 -5.08 6.25 -2.80
CA GLU A 155 -3.68 5.96 -2.49
C GLU A 155 -3.11 4.81 -3.33
N GLU A 156 -3.89 3.74 -3.51
CA GLU A 156 -3.48 2.58 -4.32
C GLU A 156 -3.39 2.95 -5.80
N PHE A 157 -4.38 3.67 -6.33
CA PHE A 157 -4.37 4.17 -7.70
C PHE A 157 -3.12 5.01 -7.99
N LEU A 158 -2.80 5.97 -7.12
CA LEU A 158 -1.62 6.81 -7.28
C LEU A 158 -0.32 6.00 -7.27
N ARG A 159 -0.21 4.97 -6.41
CA ARG A 159 0.96 4.07 -6.37
C ARG A 159 1.16 3.31 -7.67
N LEU A 160 0.06 2.92 -8.33
CA LEU A 160 0.09 2.16 -9.58
C LEU A 160 0.46 3.03 -10.78
N VAL A 161 -0.14 4.23 -10.91
CA VAL A 161 -0.02 5.01 -12.15
C VAL A 161 1.15 6.00 -12.16
N THR A 162 1.58 6.49 -11.00
CA THR A 162 2.60 7.56 -10.96
C THR A 162 4.00 7.14 -11.43
N PRO A 163 4.49 5.90 -11.23
CA PRO A 163 5.78 5.50 -11.78
C PRO A 163 5.86 5.65 -13.30
N ASP A 164 4.80 5.25 -14.01
CA ASP A 164 4.74 5.34 -15.47
C ASP A 164 4.69 6.78 -15.93
N ILE A 165 3.91 7.63 -15.26
CA ILE A 165 3.79 9.06 -15.61
C ILE A 165 5.10 9.81 -15.36
N LYS A 166 5.81 9.51 -14.26
CA LYS A 166 7.12 10.11 -13.97
C LYS A 166 8.19 9.76 -15.00
N GLY A 167 8.01 8.68 -15.74
CA GLY A 167 8.88 8.28 -16.86
C GLY A 167 8.62 9.04 -18.16
N LEU A 168 7.50 9.79 -18.26
CA LEU A 168 7.17 10.57 -19.44
C LEU A 168 7.92 11.92 -19.45
N GLY A 169 8.48 12.29 -20.58
CA GLY A 169 9.08 13.62 -20.75
C GLY A 169 8.04 14.68 -21.07
N GLY A 170 8.35 15.96 -20.78
CA GLY A 170 7.49 17.10 -21.09
C GLY A 170 6.28 17.23 -20.17
N VAL A 171 5.20 17.87 -20.65
CA VAL A 171 3.93 18.01 -19.93
C VAL A 171 3.00 16.86 -20.34
N PRO A 172 2.80 15.84 -19.49
CA PRO A 172 1.95 14.71 -19.84
C PRO A 172 0.47 15.15 -19.98
N LYS A 173 -0.19 14.59 -21.00
CA LYS A 173 -1.64 14.72 -21.20
C LYS A 173 -2.29 13.39 -20.83
N ILE A 174 -3.14 13.44 -19.83
CA ILE A 174 -3.75 12.25 -19.23
C ILE A 174 -5.26 12.33 -19.42
N VAL A 175 -5.86 11.25 -19.89
CA VAL A 175 -7.31 11.14 -20.05
C VAL A 175 -7.82 10.04 -19.12
N ASP A 176 -8.73 10.42 -18.21
CA ASP A 176 -9.44 9.51 -17.32
C ASP A 176 -10.81 9.20 -17.95
N CYS A 177 -10.95 7.99 -18.50
CA CYS A 177 -12.15 7.52 -19.16
C CYS A 177 -13.10 6.88 -18.15
N GLY A 178 -14.30 7.45 -17.98
CA GLY A 178 -15.25 7.06 -16.94
C GLY A 178 -14.95 7.78 -15.62
N ALA A 179 -14.60 9.05 -15.68
CA ALA A 179 -14.16 9.84 -14.53
C ALA A 179 -15.19 9.93 -13.39
N GLY A 180 -16.48 9.83 -13.70
CA GLY A 180 -17.57 9.90 -12.72
C GLY A 180 -17.45 11.10 -11.80
N SER A 181 -17.42 10.86 -10.48
CA SER A 181 -17.28 11.93 -9.49
C SER A 181 -15.88 12.57 -9.42
N GLY A 182 -14.96 12.24 -10.32
CA GLY A 182 -13.65 12.85 -10.47
C GLY A 182 -12.63 12.56 -9.37
N TYR A 183 -12.91 11.66 -8.43
CA TYR A 183 -12.00 11.40 -7.30
C TYR A 183 -10.57 11.05 -7.73
N LEU A 184 -10.42 10.17 -8.71
CA LEU A 184 -9.11 9.72 -9.17
C LEU A 184 -8.46 10.76 -10.07
N THR A 185 -9.24 11.42 -10.92
CA THR A 185 -8.79 12.52 -11.80
C THR A 185 -8.19 13.66 -10.98
N PHE A 186 -8.90 14.13 -9.96
CA PHE A 186 -8.40 15.18 -9.06
C PHE A 186 -7.20 14.71 -8.24
N ALA A 187 -7.24 13.49 -7.71
CA ALA A 187 -6.14 12.94 -6.94
C ALA A 187 -4.85 12.93 -7.75
N LEU A 188 -4.91 12.46 -8.99
CA LEU A 188 -3.78 12.41 -9.88
C LEU A 188 -3.21 13.79 -10.17
N HIS A 189 -4.07 14.74 -10.54
CA HIS A 189 -3.66 16.13 -10.79
C HIS A 189 -2.96 16.73 -9.56
N GLN A 190 -3.58 16.62 -8.38
CA GLN A 190 -3.04 17.18 -7.14
C GLN A 190 -1.72 16.53 -6.72
N TYR A 191 -1.59 15.23 -6.93
CA TYR A 191 -0.35 14.51 -6.64
C TYR A 191 0.78 14.94 -7.59
N LEU A 192 0.54 14.99 -8.89
CA LEU A 192 1.54 15.42 -9.87
C LEU A 192 2.00 16.88 -9.59
N HIS A 193 1.07 17.77 -9.30
CA HIS A 193 1.39 19.13 -8.91
C HIS A 193 2.24 19.20 -7.64
N GLN A 194 1.92 18.37 -6.61
CA GLN A 194 2.72 18.26 -5.38
C GLN A 194 4.15 17.80 -5.66
N GLU A 195 4.34 16.93 -6.64
CA GLU A 195 5.65 16.42 -7.08
C GLU A 195 6.38 17.38 -8.05
N GLY A 196 5.80 18.55 -8.34
CA GLY A 196 6.38 19.53 -9.27
C GLY A 196 6.28 19.11 -10.73
N ILE A 197 5.34 18.24 -11.07
CA ILE A 197 5.10 17.76 -12.44
C ILE A 197 3.88 18.51 -12.98
N ASP A 198 4.11 19.38 -13.96
CA ASP A 198 3.02 19.99 -14.71
C ASP A 198 2.35 18.95 -15.61
N ALA A 199 1.03 18.83 -15.53
CA ALA A 199 0.26 17.87 -16.32
C ALA A 199 -1.08 18.46 -16.72
N GLU A 200 -1.60 18.07 -17.88
CA GLU A 200 -2.99 18.28 -18.27
C GLU A 200 -3.78 16.99 -18.00
N VAL A 201 -4.83 17.09 -17.19
CA VAL A 201 -5.69 15.93 -16.87
C VAL A 201 -7.10 16.22 -17.37
N ILE A 202 -7.68 15.29 -18.11
CA ILE A 202 -9.01 15.40 -18.69
C ILE A 202 -9.86 14.23 -18.20
N GLY A 203 -10.89 14.51 -17.40
CA GLY A 203 -11.91 13.53 -17.03
C GLY A 203 -13.00 13.49 -18.09
N VAL A 204 -13.30 12.29 -18.59
CA VAL A 204 -14.37 12.03 -19.57
C VAL A 204 -15.43 11.14 -18.95
N ASP A 205 -16.69 11.55 -19.03
CA ASP A 205 -17.82 10.72 -18.61
C ASP A 205 -19.01 10.90 -19.55
N SER A 206 -19.89 9.94 -19.60
CA SER A 206 -21.12 10.02 -20.42
C SER A 206 -22.24 10.80 -19.73
N ASN A 207 -22.17 10.98 -18.41
CA ASN A 207 -23.16 11.73 -17.63
C ASN A 207 -22.79 13.20 -17.51
N PRO A 208 -23.59 14.14 -18.07
CA PRO A 208 -23.30 15.58 -18.06
C PRO A 208 -23.29 16.18 -16.64
N GLU A 209 -23.98 15.60 -15.68
CA GLU A 209 -23.96 16.08 -14.29
C GLU A 209 -22.56 16.04 -13.67
N PHE A 210 -21.74 15.05 -14.09
CA PHE A 210 -20.36 14.95 -13.62
C PHE A 210 -19.45 16.03 -14.22
N GLU A 211 -19.67 16.42 -15.48
CA GLU A 211 -18.93 17.54 -16.10
C GLU A 211 -19.19 18.84 -15.33
N GLU A 212 -20.45 19.18 -15.09
CA GLU A 212 -20.83 20.41 -14.39
C GLU A 212 -20.25 20.45 -12.98
N LYS A 213 -20.50 19.40 -12.20
CA LYS A 213 -20.04 19.27 -10.81
C LYS A 213 -18.52 19.33 -10.69
N ASN A 214 -17.81 18.54 -11.52
CA ASN A 214 -16.36 18.46 -11.46
C ASN A 214 -15.71 19.76 -11.98
N SER A 215 -16.27 20.40 -12.99
CA SER A 215 -15.79 21.69 -13.47
C SER A 215 -15.97 22.79 -12.42
N GLU A 216 -17.03 22.75 -11.61
CA GLU A 216 -17.20 23.65 -10.47
C GLU A 216 -16.12 23.41 -9.40
N ILE A 217 -15.82 22.15 -9.08
CA ILE A 217 -14.74 21.79 -8.14
C ILE A 217 -13.38 22.26 -8.69
N ALA A 218 -13.08 22.05 -9.97
CA ALA A 218 -11.84 22.50 -10.59
C ALA A 218 -11.66 24.02 -10.48
N ARG A 219 -12.74 24.79 -10.70
CA ARG A 219 -12.74 26.27 -10.52
C ARG A 219 -12.48 26.66 -9.05
N LYS A 220 -13.14 26.01 -8.11
CA LYS A 220 -12.91 26.26 -6.66
C LYS A 220 -11.48 25.97 -6.21
N LEU A 221 -10.81 25.02 -6.88
CA LEU A 221 -9.42 24.67 -6.65
C LEU A 221 -8.43 25.53 -7.47
N GLY A 222 -8.92 26.37 -8.41
CA GLY A 222 -8.08 27.17 -9.30
C GLY A 222 -7.27 26.37 -10.32
N ILE A 223 -7.75 25.19 -10.70
CA ILE A 223 -7.03 24.24 -11.59
C ILE A 223 -7.77 23.96 -12.91
N GLU A 224 -8.79 24.73 -13.23
CA GLU A 224 -9.65 24.52 -14.43
C GLU A 224 -8.88 24.57 -15.75
N LYS A 225 -7.67 25.13 -15.76
CA LYS A 225 -6.80 25.18 -16.95
C LYS A 225 -6.06 23.86 -17.18
N SER A 226 -5.74 23.14 -16.12
CA SER A 226 -4.94 21.91 -16.14
C SER A 226 -5.75 20.66 -15.77
N ALA A 227 -6.93 20.80 -15.17
CA ALA A 227 -7.87 19.70 -14.91
C ALA A 227 -9.24 20.07 -15.52
N ARG A 228 -9.61 19.40 -16.60
CA ARG A 228 -10.86 19.65 -17.35
C ARG A 228 -11.75 18.43 -17.34
N PHE A 229 -13.05 18.67 -17.39
CA PHE A 229 -14.04 17.59 -17.46
C PHE A 229 -14.93 17.82 -18.68
N ILE A 230 -15.23 16.77 -19.41
CA ILE A 230 -16.04 16.80 -20.62
C ILE A 230 -17.02 15.64 -20.65
N THR A 231 -18.21 15.91 -21.17
CA THR A 231 -19.22 14.88 -21.44
C THR A 231 -18.97 14.28 -22.82
N SER A 232 -18.66 12.98 -22.86
CA SER A 232 -18.53 12.26 -24.12
C SER A 232 -18.77 10.75 -23.91
N LYS A 233 -19.26 10.10 -24.96
CA LYS A 233 -19.29 8.65 -24.99
C LYS A 233 -17.91 8.11 -25.31
N ILE A 234 -17.47 7.11 -24.53
CA ILE A 234 -16.26 6.35 -24.80
C ILE A 234 -16.65 5.23 -25.75
N VAL A 235 -16.13 5.27 -26.97
CA VAL A 235 -16.44 4.27 -28.03
C VAL A 235 -15.21 3.42 -28.27
#